data_61e133dee57cb7e2d8badb0643dffcba
#
_entry.id   61e133dee57cb7e2d8badb0643dffcba
#
_cell.length_a   1.000
_cell.length_b   1.000
_cell.length_c   1.000
_cell.angle_alpha   90.00
_cell.angle_beta   90.00
_cell.angle_gamma   90.00
#
_symmetry.space_group_name_H-M   'P 1'
#
loop_
_entity.id
_entity.type
_entity.pdbx_description
1 polymer ?
#
loop_
_entity_poly.entity_id
_entity_poly.type
_entity_poly.pdbx_seq_one_letter_code
_entity_poly.pdbx_strand_id
1 'polypeptide(L)'
;MKKAILLSIVLAGTLFSVKPQSYPKAPGAIRLLTYNTHYCKGGYDPGEINESNVKKLAQVIKALDADVIALQELDSASQSRGIRYLLHEIAIHTGIEYTDVYANAARFDKKGSIGCGALVRKNLPIVSRIIAYLPGDEPRAAIQLELEKFVFIATHSDLNNEKRIQGTKIICNDSREMKKPVFVAGDLNDSFRWSRNSASFPLYQKDFIIASDTVGNTIPGRTNNGALIDFILLSKKGKNKIKIVDSKIVREINIEGKTIDLGEISDHYPVFTDIICK
;
A
#
# COMPACT_ATOMS: atom_id res chain seq x y z
N MET A 1 12.39 63.72 39.16
CA MET A 1 12.90 63.02 37.96
C MET A 1 12.71 61.49 38.16
N LYS A 2 11.64 60.89 37.54
CA LYS A 2 11.37 59.46 37.61
C LYS A 2 11.97 58.80 36.37
N LYS A 3 12.96 57.93 36.56
CA LYS A 3 13.53 57.13 35.49
C LYS A 3 12.62 55.94 35.18
N ALA A 4 12.06 55.90 33.98
CA ALA A 4 11.35 54.73 33.45
C ALA A 4 12.39 53.70 32.95
N ILE A 5 12.35 52.49 33.52
CA ILE A 5 13.12 51.36 33.06
C ILE A 5 12.27 50.61 32.02
N LEU A 6 12.73 50.66 30.78
CA LEU A 6 12.11 49.89 29.66
C LEU A 6 12.62 48.49 29.73
N LEU A 7 11.75 47.56 30.06
CA LEU A 7 12.06 46.12 30.08
C LEU A 7 11.78 45.55 28.70
N SER A 8 12.82 45.29 27.90
CA SER A 8 12.70 44.64 26.60
C SER A 8 12.59 43.11 26.80
N ILE A 9 11.40 42.57 26.58
CA ILE A 9 11.19 41.12 26.54
C ILE A 9 11.63 40.63 25.16
N VAL A 10 12.79 39.94 25.11
CA VAL A 10 13.24 39.21 23.91
C VAL A 10 12.47 37.87 23.88
N LEU A 11 11.47 37.79 23.01
CA LEU A 11 10.76 36.54 22.73
C LEU A 11 11.67 35.67 21.85
N ALA A 12 12.40 34.76 22.47
CA ALA A 12 13.16 33.74 21.74
C ALA A 12 12.20 32.73 21.13
N GLY A 13 11.78 32.98 19.89
CA GLY A 13 11.01 32.03 19.09
C GLY A 13 11.91 30.82 18.77
N THR A 14 11.65 29.68 19.38
CA THR A 14 12.24 28.41 18.95
C THR A 14 11.71 28.08 17.57
N LEU A 15 12.48 28.33 16.53
CA LEU A 15 12.26 27.84 15.19
C LEU A 15 12.41 26.31 15.25
N PHE A 16 11.28 25.60 15.37
CA PHE A 16 11.27 24.18 15.10
C PHE A 16 11.58 23.98 13.61
N SER A 17 12.80 23.59 13.31
CA SER A 17 13.18 23.12 11.96
C SER A 17 12.43 21.82 11.70
N VAL A 18 11.28 21.93 11.04
CA VAL A 18 10.58 20.76 10.51
C VAL A 18 11.45 20.20 9.39
N LYS A 19 12.10 19.05 9.63
CA LYS A 19 12.85 18.38 8.58
C LYS A 19 11.89 18.04 7.43
N PRO A 20 12.27 18.29 6.17
CA PRO A 20 11.39 18.02 5.05
C PRO A 20 11.05 16.53 4.99
N GLN A 21 9.79 16.25 4.69
CA GLN A 21 9.32 14.88 4.42
C GLN A 21 10.10 14.30 3.24
N SER A 22 10.56 13.05 3.33
CA SER A 22 11.36 12.38 2.28
C SER A 22 10.66 12.32 0.93
N TYR A 23 9.32 12.17 0.96
CA TYR A 23 8.47 12.08 -0.23
C TYR A 23 7.27 13.02 -0.08
N PRO A 24 7.44 14.34 -0.27
CA PRO A 24 6.37 15.31 -0.10
C PRO A 24 5.28 15.06 -1.16
N LYS A 25 4.03 15.04 -0.71
CA LYS A 25 2.87 14.91 -1.59
C LYS A 25 2.54 16.26 -2.22
N ALA A 26 2.28 16.28 -3.53
CA ALA A 26 1.89 17.50 -4.21
C ALA A 26 0.53 18.04 -3.67
N PRO A 27 0.32 19.36 -3.61
CA PRO A 27 -0.95 19.93 -3.16
C PRO A 27 -2.15 19.38 -3.94
N GLY A 28 -3.17 18.91 -3.22
CA GLY A 28 -4.39 18.33 -3.81
C GLY A 28 -4.22 16.93 -4.37
N ALA A 29 -3.04 16.32 -4.28
CA ALA A 29 -2.84 14.93 -4.69
C ALA A 29 -3.38 13.96 -3.63
N ILE A 30 -3.90 12.83 -4.11
CA ILE A 30 -4.23 11.64 -3.33
C ILE A 30 -3.11 10.64 -3.54
N ARG A 31 -2.49 10.16 -2.46
CA ARG A 31 -1.46 9.12 -2.52
C ARG A 31 -2.07 7.75 -2.36
N LEU A 32 -1.96 6.95 -3.41
CA LEU A 32 -2.25 5.52 -3.40
C LEU A 32 -0.96 4.78 -3.01
N LEU A 33 -1.07 3.74 -2.19
CA LEU A 33 0.07 2.94 -1.73
C LEU A 33 -0.26 1.45 -1.85
N THR A 34 0.70 0.62 -2.24
CA THR A 34 0.68 -0.82 -2.01
C THR A 34 1.92 -1.24 -1.24
N TYR A 35 1.75 -2.15 -0.28
CA TYR A 35 2.85 -2.65 0.53
C TYR A 35 2.55 -4.08 1.03
N ASN A 36 3.30 -5.06 0.55
CA ASN A 36 3.31 -6.39 1.15
C ASN A 36 4.03 -6.31 2.49
N THR A 37 3.37 -6.72 3.58
CA THR A 37 3.84 -6.49 4.96
C THR A 37 4.69 -7.62 5.51
N HIS A 38 4.79 -8.73 4.77
CA HIS A 38 5.44 -9.96 5.25
C HIS A 38 4.95 -10.36 6.65
N TYR A 39 3.65 -10.25 6.88
CA TYR A 39 3.03 -10.50 8.20
C TYR A 39 3.67 -9.70 9.36
N CYS A 40 4.31 -8.57 9.08
CA CYS A 40 5.09 -7.80 10.07
C CYS A 40 6.22 -8.61 10.74
N LYS A 41 6.83 -9.55 10.03
CA LYS A 41 7.95 -10.37 10.52
C LYS A 41 9.30 -9.72 10.36
N GLY A 42 9.40 -8.59 9.67
CA GLY A 42 10.65 -7.99 9.23
C GLY A 42 11.01 -8.41 7.80
N GLY A 43 12.10 -7.87 7.28
CA GLY A 43 12.51 -8.07 5.90
C GLY A 43 13.70 -9.02 5.73
N TYR A 44 14.94 -8.51 5.71
CA TYR A 44 16.15 -9.31 5.43
C TYR A 44 16.35 -10.48 6.40
N ASP A 45 15.97 -10.31 7.67
CA ASP A 45 16.06 -11.32 8.71
C ASP A 45 14.69 -11.46 9.40
N PRO A 46 13.77 -12.23 8.79
CA PRO A 46 12.43 -12.34 9.30
C PRO A 46 12.38 -13.12 10.61
N GLY A 47 11.74 -12.55 11.61
CA GLY A 47 11.48 -13.18 12.90
C GLY A 47 10.01 -13.53 13.09
N GLU A 48 9.57 -13.50 14.34
CA GLU A 48 8.18 -13.65 14.71
C GLU A 48 7.40 -12.34 14.56
N ILE A 49 6.08 -12.44 14.37
CA ILE A 49 5.19 -11.28 14.39
C ILE A 49 5.26 -10.65 15.77
N ASN A 50 5.60 -9.36 15.81
CA ASN A 50 5.71 -8.64 17.07
C ASN A 50 5.30 -7.17 16.94
N GLU A 51 4.99 -6.56 18.07
CA GLU A 51 4.51 -5.17 18.12
C GLU A 51 5.54 -4.16 17.59
N SER A 52 6.83 -4.41 17.79
CA SER A 52 7.90 -3.53 17.29
C SER A 52 7.87 -3.43 15.77
N ASN A 53 7.71 -4.57 15.08
CA ASN A 53 7.65 -4.59 13.62
C ASN A 53 6.36 -3.96 13.09
N VAL A 54 5.22 -4.18 13.78
CA VAL A 54 3.95 -3.50 13.45
C VAL A 54 4.12 -1.98 13.56
N LYS A 55 4.72 -1.48 14.64
CA LYS A 55 4.99 -0.04 14.84
C LYS A 55 5.92 0.52 13.77
N LYS A 56 6.99 -0.19 13.41
CA LYS A 56 7.92 0.24 12.35
C LYS A 56 7.20 0.38 11.01
N LEU A 57 6.39 -0.62 10.63
CA LEU A 57 5.61 -0.58 9.39
C LEU A 57 4.60 0.58 9.41
N ALA A 58 3.90 0.79 10.52
CA ALA A 58 2.99 1.92 10.69
C ALA A 58 3.71 3.28 10.59
N GLN A 59 4.94 3.40 11.12
CA GLN A 59 5.75 4.60 10.98
C GLN A 59 6.12 4.89 9.52
N VAL A 60 6.42 3.85 8.73
CA VAL A 60 6.66 3.98 7.28
C VAL A 60 5.41 4.51 6.58
N ILE A 61 4.25 3.91 6.82
CA ILE A 61 2.97 4.36 6.25
C ILE A 61 2.68 5.81 6.62
N LYS A 62 2.87 6.18 7.90
CA LYS A 62 2.70 7.55 8.38
C LYS A 62 3.63 8.52 7.66
N ALA A 63 4.92 8.17 7.56
CA ALA A 63 5.92 9.02 6.93
C ALA A 63 5.70 9.20 5.42
N LEU A 64 5.10 8.20 4.76
CA LEU A 64 4.68 8.29 3.36
C LEU A 64 3.41 9.11 3.16
N ASP A 65 2.66 9.44 4.23
CA ASP A 65 1.43 10.23 4.18
C ASP A 65 0.39 9.70 3.17
N ALA A 66 0.22 8.37 3.12
CA ALA A 66 -0.66 7.72 2.17
C ALA A 66 -2.15 7.93 2.51
N ASP A 67 -3.00 8.01 1.48
CA ASP A 67 -4.44 8.25 1.64
C ASP A 67 -5.27 6.99 1.43
N VAL A 68 -4.89 6.14 0.46
CA VAL A 68 -5.56 4.86 0.16
C VAL A 68 -4.48 3.80 -0.01
N ILE A 69 -4.58 2.73 0.75
CA ILE A 69 -3.49 1.76 0.93
C ILE A 69 -4.01 0.35 0.70
N ALA A 70 -3.27 -0.43 -0.09
CA ALA A 70 -3.41 -1.88 -0.20
C ALA A 70 -2.28 -2.55 0.59
N LEU A 71 -2.62 -3.40 1.55
CA LEU A 71 -1.67 -4.17 2.33
C LEU A 71 -1.86 -5.66 2.06
N GLN A 72 -0.78 -6.38 1.81
CA GLN A 72 -0.76 -7.80 1.59
C GLN A 72 -0.07 -8.52 2.74
N GLU A 73 -0.28 -9.83 2.85
CA GLU A 73 0.27 -10.68 3.91
C GLU A 73 -0.07 -10.19 5.31
N LEU A 74 -1.35 -10.14 5.59
CA LEU A 74 -1.88 -9.79 6.91
C LEU A 74 -2.43 -11.02 7.61
N ASP A 75 -2.21 -11.08 8.92
CA ASP A 75 -2.80 -12.06 9.84
C ASP A 75 -3.94 -11.45 10.63
N SER A 76 -4.96 -12.23 10.87
CA SER A 76 -6.07 -11.85 11.72
C SER A 76 -6.47 -13.01 12.64
N ALA A 77 -6.32 -12.83 13.94
CA ALA A 77 -6.75 -13.72 15.00
C ALA A 77 -6.13 -15.13 15.00
N SER A 78 -4.97 -15.33 14.35
CA SER A 78 -4.28 -16.63 14.35
C SER A 78 -3.72 -16.95 15.73
N GLN A 79 -4.16 -18.07 16.30
CA GLN A 79 -3.78 -18.47 17.66
C GLN A 79 -2.28 -18.75 17.77
N SER A 80 -1.73 -19.43 16.79
CA SER A 80 -0.29 -19.75 16.70
C SER A 80 0.61 -18.53 16.47
N ARG A 81 0.02 -17.37 16.10
CA ARG A 81 0.72 -16.11 15.84
C ARG A 81 0.36 -15.02 16.85
N GLY A 82 -0.16 -15.38 18.04
CA GLY A 82 -0.41 -14.47 19.16
C GLY A 82 -1.71 -13.69 19.10
N ILE A 83 -2.67 -14.11 18.28
CA ILE A 83 -4.03 -13.50 18.19
C ILE A 83 -3.93 -12.00 17.85
N ARG A 84 -3.22 -11.69 16.78
CA ARG A 84 -3.03 -10.33 16.28
C ARG A 84 -4.12 -9.96 15.25
N TYR A 85 -4.42 -8.66 15.14
CA TYR A 85 -5.29 -8.07 14.12
C TYR A 85 -4.46 -7.05 13.35
N LEU A 86 -3.53 -7.52 12.52
CA LEU A 86 -2.43 -6.71 11.98
C LEU A 86 -2.92 -5.46 11.24
N LEU A 87 -3.97 -5.55 10.42
CA LEU A 87 -4.49 -4.38 9.71
C LEU A 87 -4.93 -3.28 10.67
N HIS A 88 -5.69 -3.65 11.69
CA HIS A 88 -6.22 -2.71 12.68
C HIS A 88 -5.09 -2.12 13.54
N GLU A 89 -4.16 -2.95 13.98
CA GLU A 89 -2.99 -2.52 14.76
C GLU A 89 -2.10 -1.56 13.97
N ILE A 90 -1.83 -1.85 12.68
CA ILE A 90 -1.10 -0.94 11.80
C ILE A 90 -1.83 0.41 11.72
N ALA A 91 -3.14 0.39 11.44
CA ALA A 91 -3.93 1.62 11.34
C ALA A 91 -3.83 2.47 12.61
N ILE A 92 -4.01 1.88 13.79
CA ILE A 92 -3.90 2.58 15.09
C ILE A 92 -2.50 3.17 15.27
N HIS A 93 -1.45 2.40 15.02
CA HIS A 93 -0.07 2.84 15.26
C HIS A 93 0.41 3.93 14.29
N THR A 94 -0.28 4.15 13.16
CA THR A 94 0.01 5.33 12.33
C THR A 94 -0.36 6.64 13.02
N GLY A 95 -1.37 6.61 13.90
CA GLY A 95 -1.99 7.81 14.48
C GLY A 95 -2.79 8.63 13.46
N ILE A 96 -3.05 8.08 12.26
CA ILE A 96 -3.88 8.68 11.22
C ILE A 96 -5.24 7.99 11.26
N GLU A 97 -6.32 8.75 11.12
CA GLU A 97 -7.67 8.17 11.08
C GLU A 97 -7.93 7.48 9.74
N TYR A 98 -7.89 6.16 9.76
CA TYR A 98 -8.25 5.29 8.64
C TYR A 98 -9.55 4.54 8.91
N THR A 99 -10.27 4.23 7.83
CA THR A 99 -11.23 3.13 7.78
C THR A 99 -10.47 1.91 7.27
N ASP A 100 -10.46 0.84 8.05
CA ASP A 100 -9.82 -0.43 7.72
C ASP A 100 -10.83 -1.43 7.18
N VAL A 101 -10.47 -2.11 6.08
CA VAL A 101 -11.27 -3.18 5.46
C VAL A 101 -10.36 -4.39 5.24
N TYR A 102 -10.64 -5.46 5.97
CA TYR A 102 -9.90 -6.72 5.88
C TYR A 102 -10.65 -7.74 5.04
N ALA A 103 -9.95 -8.43 4.15
CA ALA A 103 -10.45 -9.59 3.44
C ALA A 103 -9.79 -10.86 3.99
N ASN A 104 -10.61 -11.67 4.65
CA ASN A 104 -10.24 -13.01 5.10
C ASN A 104 -10.15 -13.93 3.88
N ALA A 105 -8.97 -14.09 3.29
CA ALA A 105 -8.79 -14.87 2.08
C ALA A 105 -8.68 -16.37 2.39
N ALA A 106 -7.82 -16.75 3.34
CA ALA A 106 -7.60 -18.14 3.72
C ALA A 106 -7.69 -18.33 5.23
N ARG A 107 -8.25 -19.47 5.65
CA ARG A 107 -8.17 -19.90 7.05
C ARG A 107 -6.71 -20.20 7.41
N PHE A 108 -6.32 -19.75 8.59
CA PHE A 108 -5.05 -20.08 9.17
C PHE A 108 -5.27 -20.49 10.64
N ASP A 109 -4.84 -21.72 10.98
CA ASP A 109 -5.16 -22.43 12.22
C ASP A 109 -6.67 -22.52 12.57
N LYS A 110 -7.04 -22.66 13.86
CA LYS A 110 -8.44 -22.96 14.26
C LYS A 110 -9.38 -21.77 14.10
N LYS A 111 -8.92 -20.53 14.34
CA LYS A 111 -9.76 -19.32 14.39
C LYS A 111 -9.21 -18.18 13.55
N GLY A 112 -7.95 -18.26 13.16
CA GLY A 112 -7.26 -17.21 12.44
C GLY A 112 -7.48 -17.27 10.95
N SER A 113 -7.05 -16.22 10.29
CA SER A 113 -7.04 -16.09 8.84
C SER A 113 -5.85 -15.27 8.38
N ILE A 114 -5.47 -15.52 7.14
CA ILE A 114 -4.54 -14.69 6.40
C ILE A 114 -5.25 -14.04 5.22
N GLY A 115 -4.75 -12.88 4.80
CA GLY A 115 -5.40 -12.16 3.71
C GLY A 115 -4.73 -10.86 3.36
N CYS A 116 -5.51 -10.00 2.73
CA CYS A 116 -5.12 -8.64 2.40
C CYS A 116 -6.06 -7.62 3.08
N GLY A 117 -5.62 -6.37 3.12
CA GLY A 117 -6.37 -5.28 3.72
C GLY A 117 -6.29 -4.01 2.90
N ALA A 118 -7.23 -3.12 3.14
CA ALA A 118 -7.18 -1.77 2.65
C ALA A 118 -7.36 -0.78 3.80
N LEU A 119 -6.61 0.32 3.77
CA LEU A 119 -6.79 1.47 4.64
C LEU A 119 -7.18 2.67 3.78
N VAL A 120 -8.21 3.38 4.18
CA VAL A 120 -8.68 4.60 3.52
C VAL A 120 -8.81 5.71 4.55
N ARG A 121 -8.17 6.87 4.32
CA ARG A 121 -8.35 8.03 5.22
C ARG A 121 -9.81 8.37 5.37
N LYS A 122 -10.25 8.68 6.57
CA LYS A 122 -11.67 8.97 6.87
C LYS A 122 -12.24 10.15 6.09
N ASN A 123 -11.41 11.09 5.66
CA ASN A 123 -11.84 12.20 4.80
C ASN A 123 -12.10 11.79 3.32
N LEU A 124 -11.86 10.53 2.97
CA LEU A 124 -12.20 9.93 1.67
C LEU A 124 -13.30 8.87 1.89
N PRO A 125 -14.59 9.23 1.89
CA PRO A 125 -15.65 8.29 2.22
C PRO A 125 -15.74 7.13 1.24
N ILE A 126 -15.89 5.92 1.77
CA ILE A 126 -16.17 4.71 1.00
C ILE A 126 -17.68 4.69 0.69
N VAL A 127 -18.03 4.76 -0.59
CA VAL A 127 -19.41 4.72 -1.08
C VAL A 127 -19.95 3.29 -1.06
N SER A 128 -19.14 2.34 -1.53
CA SER A 128 -19.47 0.91 -1.48
C SER A 128 -18.21 0.06 -1.36
N ARG A 129 -18.38 -1.16 -0.86
CA ARG A 129 -17.31 -2.15 -0.76
C ARG A 129 -17.79 -3.53 -1.18
N ILE A 130 -16.93 -4.24 -1.90
CA ILE A 130 -17.14 -5.64 -2.30
C ILE A 130 -15.85 -6.39 -2.00
N ILE A 131 -15.97 -7.60 -1.46
CA ILE A 131 -14.85 -8.53 -1.31
C ILE A 131 -15.11 -9.69 -2.27
N ALA A 132 -14.24 -9.84 -3.28
CA ALA A 132 -14.25 -10.94 -4.20
C ALA A 132 -13.18 -11.96 -3.78
N TYR A 133 -13.58 -13.21 -3.56
CA TYR A 133 -12.62 -14.29 -3.30
C TYR A 133 -12.06 -14.79 -4.64
N LEU A 134 -10.74 -14.88 -4.70
CA LEU A 134 -10.01 -15.25 -5.90
C LEU A 134 -9.46 -16.67 -5.77
N PRO A 135 -9.37 -17.42 -6.87
CA PRO A 135 -8.71 -18.72 -6.89
C PRO A 135 -7.26 -18.61 -6.45
N GLY A 136 -6.80 -19.59 -5.66
CA GLY A 136 -5.42 -19.70 -5.19
C GLY A 136 -5.16 -21.10 -4.64
N ASP A 137 -3.91 -21.56 -4.69
CA ASP A 137 -3.46 -22.70 -3.90
C ASP A 137 -3.45 -22.30 -2.42
N GLU A 138 -3.08 -21.06 -2.13
CA GLU A 138 -3.51 -20.31 -0.98
C GLU A 138 -4.64 -19.37 -1.43
N PRO A 139 -5.87 -19.51 -0.89
CA PRO A 139 -6.99 -18.67 -1.32
C PRO A 139 -6.67 -17.19 -1.21
N ARG A 140 -7.04 -16.41 -2.23
CA ARG A 140 -6.77 -14.98 -2.37
C ARG A 140 -8.06 -14.16 -2.36
N ALA A 141 -7.93 -12.87 -2.23
CA ALA A 141 -9.06 -11.95 -2.27
C ALA A 141 -8.68 -10.64 -2.96
N ALA A 142 -9.71 -9.96 -3.49
CA ALA A 142 -9.65 -8.59 -3.93
C ALA A 142 -10.68 -7.77 -3.14
N ILE A 143 -10.25 -6.66 -2.54
CA ILE A 143 -11.10 -5.70 -1.86
C ILE A 143 -11.36 -4.56 -2.83
N GLN A 144 -12.58 -4.43 -3.29
CA GLN A 144 -13.01 -3.36 -4.15
C GLN A 144 -13.69 -2.28 -3.32
N LEU A 145 -13.13 -1.09 -3.34
CA LEU A 145 -13.64 0.09 -2.65
C LEU A 145 -14.03 1.14 -3.67
N GLU A 146 -15.30 1.47 -3.75
CA GLU A 146 -15.78 2.59 -4.51
C GLU A 146 -15.66 3.86 -3.66
N LEU A 147 -14.85 4.80 -4.10
CA LEU A 147 -14.74 6.14 -3.56
C LEU A 147 -15.52 7.13 -4.43
N GLU A 148 -15.60 8.39 -4.02
CA GLU A 148 -16.36 9.40 -4.76
C GLU A 148 -15.89 9.51 -6.23
N LYS A 149 -14.59 9.57 -6.48
CA LYS A 149 -14.02 9.87 -7.82
C LYS A 149 -13.42 8.68 -8.55
N PHE A 150 -13.12 7.59 -7.86
CA PHE A 150 -12.51 6.38 -8.44
C PHE A 150 -12.85 5.12 -7.64
N VAL A 151 -12.51 3.98 -8.20
CA VAL A 151 -12.55 2.68 -7.51
C VAL A 151 -11.13 2.24 -7.24
N PHE A 152 -10.87 1.73 -6.04
CA PHE A 152 -9.60 1.16 -5.63
C PHE A 152 -9.77 -0.33 -5.32
N ILE A 153 -8.98 -1.17 -5.99
CA ILE A 153 -8.98 -2.62 -5.78
C ILE A 153 -7.65 -3.00 -5.13
N ALA A 154 -7.69 -3.42 -3.86
CA ALA A 154 -6.54 -3.96 -3.16
C ALA A 154 -6.54 -5.48 -3.31
N THR A 155 -5.42 -6.08 -3.72
CA THR A 155 -5.32 -7.52 -3.97
C THR A 155 -3.93 -8.08 -3.66
N HIS A 156 -3.87 -9.41 -3.56
CA HIS A 156 -2.64 -10.20 -3.56
C HIS A 156 -2.88 -11.40 -4.47
N SER A 157 -2.15 -11.49 -5.56
CA SER A 157 -2.29 -12.55 -6.55
C SER A 157 -1.61 -13.84 -6.11
N ASP A 158 -2.08 -14.98 -6.61
CA ASP A 158 -1.50 -16.29 -6.26
C ASP A 158 -0.17 -16.56 -6.97
N LEU A 159 0.68 -17.38 -6.38
CA LEU A 159 1.95 -17.82 -6.96
C LEU A 159 1.73 -18.77 -8.13
N ASN A 160 0.65 -19.55 -8.12
CA ASN A 160 0.30 -20.48 -9.19
C ASN A 160 -0.21 -19.71 -10.42
N ASN A 161 0.42 -19.95 -11.57
CA ASN A 161 0.12 -19.24 -12.81
C ASN A 161 -1.35 -19.36 -13.26
N GLU A 162 -1.94 -20.55 -13.18
CA GLU A 162 -3.33 -20.78 -13.62
C GLU A 162 -4.32 -20.09 -12.71
N LYS A 163 -4.10 -20.15 -11.40
CA LYS A 163 -4.93 -19.47 -10.39
C LYS A 163 -4.81 -17.95 -10.52
N ARG A 164 -3.59 -17.46 -10.72
CA ARG A 164 -3.32 -16.03 -10.96
C ARG A 164 -4.04 -15.53 -12.22
N ILE A 165 -3.99 -16.27 -13.32
CA ILE A 165 -4.74 -15.96 -14.55
C ILE A 165 -6.26 -15.88 -14.26
N GLN A 166 -6.81 -16.83 -13.53
CA GLN A 166 -8.24 -16.84 -13.19
C GLN A 166 -8.61 -15.64 -12.33
N GLY A 167 -7.83 -15.35 -11.27
CA GLY A 167 -8.04 -14.17 -10.41
C GLY A 167 -7.95 -12.87 -11.20
N THR A 168 -6.96 -12.74 -12.09
CA THR A 168 -6.81 -11.56 -12.95
C THR A 168 -8.01 -11.37 -13.88
N LYS A 169 -8.55 -12.46 -14.46
CA LYS A 169 -9.76 -12.38 -15.29
C LYS A 169 -10.96 -11.85 -14.51
N ILE A 170 -11.14 -12.27 -13.26
CA ILE A 170 -12.22 -11.77 -12.39
C ILE A 170 -12.04 -10.26 -12.20
N ILE A 171 -10.87 -9.79 -11.75
CA ILE A 171 -10.59 -8.37 -11.52
C ILE A 171 -10.79 -7.55 -12.80
N CYS A 172 -10.31 -8.02 -13.95
CA CYS A 172 -10.47 -7.30 -15.22
C CYS A 172 -11.94 -7.23 -15.66
N ASN A 173 -12.70 -8.32 -15.53
CA ASN A 173 -14.12 -8.35 -15.89
C ASN A 173 -14.90 -7.38 -15.01
N ASP A 174 -14.77 -7.46 -13.70
CA ASP A 174 -15.45 -6.55 -12.77
C ASP A 174 -15.09 -5.08 -13.07
N SER A 175 -13.82 -4.81 -13.37
CA SER A 175 -13.33 -3.46 -13.67
C SER A 175 -13.95 -2.89 -14.95
N ARG A 176 -14.30 -3.72 -15.95
CA ARG A 176 -14.93 -3.26 -17.21
C ARG A 176 -16.32 -2.69 -16.97
N GLU A 177 -17.05 -3.25 -16.00
CA GLU A 177 -18.41 -2.82 -15.66
C GLU A 177 -18.45 -1.49 -14.88
N MET A 178 -17.34 -1.08 -14.27
CA MET A 178 -17.28 0.12 -13.44
C MET A 178 -17.25 1.39 -14.30
N LYS A 179 -18.00 2.41 -13.90
CA LYS A 179 -18.10 3.70 -14.62
C LYS A 179 -16.97 4.68 -14.25
N LYS A 180 -16.40 4.55 -13.05
CA LYS A 180 -15.32 5.38 -12.54
C LYS A 180 -13.95 4.86 -13.00
N PRO A 181 -12.87 5.68 -12.96
CA PRO A 181 -11.51 5.17 -13.05
C PRO A 181 -11.28 4.07 -12.02
N VAL A 182 -10.60 3.00 -12.41
CA VAL A 182 -10.29 1.88 -11.52
C VAL A 182 -8.80 1.79 -11.33
N PHE A 183 -8.35 1.72 -10.08
CA PHE A 183 -6.99 1.36 -9.72
C PHE A 183 -6.97 -0.07 -9.18
N VAL A 184 -5.97 -0.86 -9.59
CA VAL A 184 -5.63 -2.14 -9.00
C VAL A 184 -4.27 -1.98 -8.35
N ALA A 185 -4.17 -2.26 -7.05
CA ALA A 185 -2.95 -2.11 -6.26
C ALA A 185 -2.67 -3.40 -5.49
N GLY A 186 -1.45 -3.89 -5.56
CA GLY A 186 -1.07 -5.10 -4.83
C GLY A 186 0.23 -5.72 -5.31
N ASP A 187 0.60 -6.78 -4.60
CA ASP A 187 1.54 -7.78 -5.06
C ASP A 187 0.82 -8.68 -6.09
N LEU A 188 1.18 -8.50 -7.35
CA LEU A 188 0.57 -9.24 -8.45
C LEU A 188 1.26 -10.59 -8.70
N ASN A 189 2.35 -10.89 -8.01
CA ASN A 189 3.17 -12.09 -8.19
C ASN A 189 3.50 -12.39 -9.65
N ASP A 190 3.55 -11.32 -10.46
CA ASP A 190 3.84 -11.36 -11.89
C ASP A 190 4.46 -10.04 -12.35
N SER A 191 5.13 -10.03 -13.48
CA SER A 191 5.80 -8.86 -14.01
C SER A 191 5.75 -8.78 -15.53
N PHE A 192 5.53 -7.59 -16.07
CA PHE A 192 5.67 -7.35 -17.50
C PHE A 192 7.11 -7.63 -18.00
N ARG A 193 8.10 -7.60 -17.09
CA ARG A 193 9.51 -7.87 -17.40
C ARG A 193 9.79 -9.33 -17.73
N TRP A 194 8.92 -10.24 -17.30
CA TRP A 194 9.09 -11.68 -17.53
C TRP A 194 8.73 -12.13 -18.95
N SER A 195 8.25 -11.17 -19.80
CA SER A 195 7.93 -11.44 -21.20
C SER A 195 7.05 -12.68 -21.38
N ARG A 196 7.58 -13.72 -22.03
CA ARG A 196 6.84 -14.97 -22.29
C ARG A 196 6.49 -15.77 -21.03
N ASN A 197 7.19 -15.53 -19.92
CA ASN A 197 6.94 -16.21 -18.64
C ASN A 197 5.90 -15.48 -17.78
N SER A 198 5.49 -14.28 -18.19
CA SER A 198 4.41 -13.56 -17.53
C SER A 198 3.07 -14.21 -17.86
N ALA A 199 2.37 -14.66 -16.83
CA ALA A 199 1.12 -15.41 -17.00
C ALA A 199 -0.13 -14.51 -17.02
N SER A 200 -0.19 -13.53 -16.12
CA SER A 200 -1.37 -12.70 -15.87
C SER A 200 -1.20 -11.26 -16.36
N PHE A 201 0.01 -10.75 -16.38
CA PHE A 201 0.27 -9.35 -16.71
C PHE A 201 -0.25 -8.95 -18.12
N PRO A 202 -0.13 -9.80 -19.18
CA PRO A 202 -0.72 -9.52 -20.48
C PRO A 202 -2.25 -9.31 -20.45
N LEU A 203 -2.95 -9.91 -19.48
CA LEU A 203 -4.39 -9.71 -19.30
C LEU A 203 -4.65 -8.31 -18.71
N TYR A 204 -3.92 -7.93 -17.68
CA TYR A 204 -3.99 -6.57 -17.13
C TYR A 204 -3.70 -5.52 -18.21
N GLN A 205 -2.68 -5.72 -19.04
CA GLN A 205 -2.29 -4.77 -20.09
C GLN A 205 -3.36 -4.52 -21.15
N LYS A 206 -4.37 -5.39 -21.30
CA LYS A 206 -5.52 -5.13 -22.19
C LYS A 206 -6.38 -3.97 -21.68
N ASP A 207 -6.62 -3.91 -20.37
CA ASP A 207 -7.57 -2.99 -19.74
C ASP A 207 -6.92 -1.86 -18.95
N PHE A 208 -5.65 -2.03 -18.56
CA PHE A 208 -4.93 -1.14 -17.64
C PHE A 208 -3.62 -0.63 -18.25
N ILE A 209 -3.17 0.49 -17.71
CA ILE A 209 -1.80 0.99 -17.83
C ILE A 209 -1.12 0.88 -16.47
N ILE A 210 0.20 0.80 -16.46
CA ILE A 210 0.97 0.87 -15.21
C ILE A 210 0.98 2.33 -14.78
N ALA A 211 0.49 2.61 -13.56
CA ALA A 211 0.49 3.94 -12.94
C ALA A 211 1.65 4.10 -11.97
N SER A 212 2.21 3.00 -11.48
CA SER A 212 3.34 2.99 -10.55
C SER A 212 4.68 3.11 -11.24
N ASP A 213 5.71 3.48 -10.46
CA ASP A 213 7.11 3.46 -10.88
C ASP A 213 7.51 2.05 -11.36
N THR A 214 8.28 2.02 -12.42
CA THR A 214 8.78 0.78 -13.04
C THR A 214 10.31 0.69 -13.02
N VAL A 215 10.99 1.60 -12.32
CA VAL A 215 12.45 1.63 -12.24
C VAL A 215 12.94 0.96 -10.98
N GLY A 216 13.54 -0.21 -11.12
CA GLY A 216 14.09 -1.00 -10.01
C GLY A 216 13.19 -2.18 -9.63
N ASN A 217 13.35 -2.68 -8.41
CA ASN A 217 12.70 -3.87 -7.87
C ASN A 217 11.85 -3.53 -6.68
N THR A 218 10.80 -4.31 -6.45
CA THR A 218 10.00 -4.24 -5.22
C THR A 218 10.42 -5.30 -4.21
N ILE A 219 11.28 -6.27 -4.59
CA ILE A 219 11.87 -7.22 -3.65
C ILE A 219 13.32 -6.80 -3.35
N PRO A 220 13.66 -6.51 -2.07
CA PRO A 220 15.03 -6.20 -1.63
C PRO A 220 16.03 -7.29 -2.01
N GLY A 221 17.26 -6.89 -2.31
CA GLY A 221 18.38 -7.80 -2.58
C GLY A 221 18.26 -8.64 -3.85
N ARG A 222 17.20 -8.52 -4.64
CA ARG A 222 17.04 -9.23 -5.91
C ARG A 222 17.62 -8.44 -7.08
N THR A 223 18.09 -9.15 -8.10
CA THR A 223 18.55 -8.54 -9.36
C THR A 223 17.39 -7.94 -10.16
N ASN A 224 17.66 -7.05 -11.09
CA ASN A 224 16.62 -6.33 -11.87
C ASN A 224 15.72 -7.23 -12.75
N ASN A 225 16.06 -8.51 -12.93
CA ASN A 225 15.27 -9.43 -13.73
C ASN A 225 14.28 -10.18 -12.85
N GLY A 226 13.04 -9.72 -12.80
CA GLY A 226 11.93 -10.45 -12.21
C GLY A 226 11.53 -10.09 -10.79
N ALA A 227 12.15 -9.09 -10.19
CA ALA A 227 11.84 -8.70 -8.80
C ALA A 227 10.92 -7.47 -8.67
N LEU A 228 10.28 -7.02 -9.75
CA LEU A 228 9.24 -6.00 -9.76
C LEU A 228 7.89 -6.69 -9.92
N ILE A 229 7.16 -6.87 -8.83
CA ILE A 229 5.89 -7.61 -8.79
C ILE A 229 4.77 -6.84 -8.08
N ASP A 230 5.09 -5.76 -7.38
CA ASP A 230 4.11 -4.87 -6.74
C ASP A 230 3.81 -3.70 -7.66
N PHE A 231 2.52 -3.49 -7.93
CA PHE A 231 2.07 -2.50 -8.89
C PHE A 231 0.85 -1.71 -8.42
N ILE A 232 0.73 -0.51 -8.96
CA ILE A 232 -0.52 0.24 -9.02
C ILE A 232 -0.85 0.42 -10.50
N LEU A 233 -1.97 -0.15 -10.93
CA LEU A 233 -2.46 -0.10 -12.30
C LEU A 233 -3.65 0.85 -12.37
N LEU A 234 -3.81 1.57 -13.49
CA LEU A 234 -4.95 2.45 -13.77
C LEU A 234 -5.70 1.95 -15.02
N SER A 235 -7.00 1.81 -14.94
CA SER A 235 -7.84 1.44 -16.07
C SER A 235 -7.68 2.43 -17.22
N LYS A 236 -7.53 1.92 -18.46
CA LYS A 236 -7.37 2.76 -19.67
C LYS A 236 -8.49 3.74 -19.85
N LYS A 237 -9.75 3.32 -19.54
CA LYS A 237 -10.94 4.19 -19.60
C LYS A 237 -10.89 5.35 -18.59
N GLY A 238 -10.11 5.21 -17.52
CA GLY A 238 -9.93 6.26 -16.50
C GLY A 238 -8.82 7.26 -16.80
N LYS A 239 -7.94 6.98 -17.77
CA LYS A 239 -6.71 7.75 -18.03
C LYS A 239 -6.94 9.25 -18.17
N ASN A 240 -8.00 9.67 -18.87
CA ASN A 240 -8.27 11.08 -19.10
C ASN A 240 -8.85 11.82 -17.89
N LYS A 241 -9.38 11.09 -16.89
CA LYS A 241 -9.96 11.64 -15.66
C LYS A 241 -8.93 11.72 -14.51
N ILE A 242 -7.76 11.12 -14.70
CA ILE A 242 -6.71 11.05 -13.69
C ILE A 242 -5.41 11.63 -14.26
N LYS A 243 -4.73 12.45 -13.44
CA LYS A 243 -3.36 12.87 -13.68
C LYS A 243 -2.46 12.17 -12.67
N ILE A 244 -1.53 11.36 -13.14
CA ILE A 244 -0.44 10.81 -12.30
C ILE A 244 0.57 11.94 -12.13
N VAL A 245 0.91 12.27 -10.90
CA VAL A 245 1.79 13.39 -10.54
C VAL A 245 3.19 12.89 -10.22
N ASP A 246 3.29 11.84 -9.41
CA ASP A 246 4.54 11.20 -9.01
C ASP A 246 4.30 9.73 -8.71
N SER A 247 5.34 8.93 -8.77
CA SER A 247 5.31 7.54 -8.30
C SER A 247 6.72 7.06 -7.97
N LYS A 248 6.86 6.28 -6.90
CA LYS A 248 8.14 5.74 -6.45
C LYS A 248 8.01 4.34 -5.88
N ILE A 249 9.02 3.52 -6.14
CA ILE A 249 9.37 2.38 -5.32
C ILE A 249 10.25 2.91 -4.20
N VAL A 250 9.78 2.84 -2.95
CA VAL A 250 10.46 3.45 -1.79
C VAL A 250 11.39 2.43 -1.15
N ARG A 251 12.70 2.64 -1.26
CA ARG A 251 13.72 1.75 -0.70
C ARG A 251 14.19 2.19 0.67
N GLU A 252 14.21 3.49 0.88
CA GLU A 252 14.64 4.10 2.14
C GLU A 252 13.75 5.29 2.47
N ILE A 253 13.63 5.60 3.74
CA ILE A 253 12.85 6.75 4.21
C ILE A 253 13.52 7.39 5.42
N ASN A 254 13.44 8.71 5.51
CA ASN A 254 13.91 9.41 6.72
C ASN A 254 12.76 9.53 7.72
N ILE A 255 12.92 8.94 8.89
CA ILE A 255 11.99 9.05 10.01
C ILE A 255 12.77 9.64 11.18
N GLU A 256 12.34 10.80 11.68
CA GLU A 256 12.95 11.50 12.84
C GLU A 256 14.46 11.73 12.69
N GLY A 257 14.91 11.93 11.44
CA GLY A 257 16.31 12.20 11.13
C GLY A 257 17.20 10.97 10.95
N LYS A 258 16.62 9.78 10.99
CA LYS A 258 17.32 8.53 10.67
C LYS A 258 16.83 8.02 9.31
N THR A 259 17.76 7.69 8.43
CA THR A 259 17.44 6.97 7.20
C THR A 259 17.26 5.49 7.54
N ILE A 260 16.12 4.94 7.16
CA ILE A 260 15.74 3.54 7.39
C ILE A 260 15.70 2.84 6.04
N ASP A 261 16.42 1.75 5.90
CA ASP A 261 16.28 0.82 4.77
C ASP A 261 14.99 0.00 4.96
N LEU A 262 14.08 0.11 4.00
CA LEU A 262 12.79 -0.57 4.08
C LEU A 262 12.87 -2.07 3.83
N GLY A 263 14.01 -2.57 3.32
CA GLY A 263 14.32 -4.00 3.29
C GLY A 263 14.52 -4.62 4.67
N GLU A 264 14.71 -3.82 5.73
CA GLU A 264 14.68 -4.29 7.12
C GLU A 264 13.26 -4.44 7.67
N ILE A 265 12.27 -3.76 7.06
CA ILE A 265 10.89 -3.70 7.53
C ILE A 265 10.02 -4.79 6.91
N SER A 266 10.21 -5.05 5.62
CA SER A 266 9.52 -6.11 4.86
C SER A 266 10.44 -6.65 3.78
N ASP A 267 10.17 -7.86 3.31
CA ASP A 267 10.82 -8.45 2.12
C ASP A 267 10.28 -7.88 0.81
N HIS A 268 9.40 -6.87 0.90
CA HIS A 268 8.97 -6.03 -0.21
C HIS A 268 9.20 -4.55 0.09
N TYR A 269 9.45 -3.76 -0.96
CA TYR A 269 9.45 -2.31 -0.88
C TYR A 269 8.04 -1.76 -1.18
N PRO A 270 7.55 -0.77 -0.41
CA PRO A 270 6.30 -0.11 -0.72
C PRO A 270 6.38 0.68 -2.03
N VAL A 271 5.26 0.72 -2.74
CA VAL A 271 5.12 1.50 -3.99
C VAL A 271 3.98 2.48 -3.83
N PHE A 272 4.24 3.76 -4.09
CA PHE A 272 3.18 4.75 -4.12
C PHE A 272 2.98 5.38 -5.49
N THR A 273 1.79 5.92 -5.70
CA THR A 273 1.45 6.77 -6.86
C THR A 273 0.59 7.93 -6.37
N ASP A 274 1.02 9.15 -6.66
CA ASP A 274 0.28 10.38 -6.40
C ASP A 274 -0.58 10.74 -7.59
N ILE A 275 -1.87 10.94 -7.35
CA ILE A 275 -2.85 11.23 -8.38
C ILE A 275 -3.63 12.51 -8.10
N ILE A 276 -4.05 13.20 -9.16
CA ILE A 276 -5.05 14.25 -9.10
C ILE A 276 -6.23 13.80 -9.96
N CYS A 277 -7.44 13.77 -9.37
CA CYS A 277 -8.69 13.57 -10.09
C CYS A 277 -9.09 14.88 -10.77
N LYS A 278 -9.29 14.84 -12.08
CA LYS A 278 -9.72 16.00 -12.90
C LYS A 278 -11.21 16.23 -12.81
#